data_b5bdf7aee6c28d1a9841bdd037e3730d
#
_entry.id   b5bdf7aee6c28d1a9841bdd037e3730d
#
_cell.length_a   1.000
_cell.length_b   1.000
_cell.length_c   1.000
_cell.angle_alpha   90.00
_cell.angle_beta   90.00
_cell.angle_gamma   90.00
#
_symmetry.space_group_name_H-M   'P 1'
#
loop_
_entity.id
_entity.type
_entity.pdbx_description
1 polymer ?
#
loop_
_entity_poly.entity_id
_entity_poly.type
_entity_poly.pdbx_seq_one_letter_code
_entity_poly.pdbx_strand_id
1 'polypeptide(L)'
;MSSPSLHAGVLDALGRAITSGDVPAGAPLTLDGIGAEHGVSRTVAREVMRMLEGLGMVRSRRRVGLVVLGMEDWNVLDPRVIRWRLQGPGRDAQLRSLTELRHAVEPLAAAGAARHATPQVRGELVDLARRMRTLGEAGDLTEFLALDVRMHELLLRSSGNEMFGPLADVVAEVLAGRTHLGLMPPSPAPEALDQHEAVARAVAEHDPDAAEAAMARIVGEVRRALDDLPDHLPDDGDAPSPRG
;
A
#
# COMPACT_ATOMS: atom_id res chain seq x y z
N MET A 1 -1.33 -14.64 -17.56
CA MET A 1 -1.76 -14.50 -16.14
C MET A 1 -1.55 -15.87 -15.50
N SER A 2 -0.49 -16.04 -14.71
CA SER A 2 -0.25 -17.28 -13.98
C SER A 2 -1.32 -17.40 -12.88
N SER A 3 -2.02 -18.52 -12.79
CA SER A 3 -2.93 -18.81 -11.68
C SER A 3 -2.16 -18.63 -10.35
N PRO A 4 -2.72 -17.92 -9.37
CA PRO A 4 -2.08 -17.81 -8.07
C PRO A 4 -1.82 -19.20 -7.52
N SER A 5 -0.64 -19.44 -6.98
CA SER A 5 -0.33 -20.75 -6.38
C SER A 5 -1.35 -21.02 -5.26
N LEU A 6 -1.73 -22.28 -5.06
CA LEU A 6 -2.67 -22.66 -4.00
C LEU A 6 -2.31 -22.07 -2.63
N HIS A 7 -1.00 -21.92 -2.36
CA HIS A 7 -0.50 -21.28 -1.15
C HIS A 7 -0.89 -19.80 -1.06
N ALA A 8 -0.81 -19.04 -2.15
CA ALA A 8 -1.11 -17.61 -2.17
C ALA A 8 -2.59 -17.37 -1.88
N GLY A 9 -3.50 -18.17 -2.46
CA GLY A 9 -4.93 -18.02 -2.22
C GLY A 9 -5.34 -18.28 -0.76
N VAL A 10 -4.78 -19.33 -0.14
CA VAL A 10 -5.05 -19.64 1.27
C VAL A 10 -4.43 -18.59 2.20
N LEU A 11 -3.21 -18.13 1.89
CA LEU A 11 -2.56 -17.06 2.66
C LEU A 11 -3.39 -15.77 2.61
N ASP A 12 -3.87 -15.39 1.43
CA ASP A 12 -4.71 -14.20 1.27
C ASP A 12 -6.05 -14.33 2.00
N ALA A 13 -6.69 -15.50 1.97
CA ALA A 13 -7.94 -15.74 2.68
C ALA A 13 -7.76 -15.60 4.19
N LEU A 14 -6.74 -16.27 4.76
CA LEU A 14 -6.45 -16.19 6.19
C LEU A 14 -5.96 -14.80 6.61
N GLY A 15 -5.12 -14.16 5.81
CA GLY A 15 -4.64 -12.80 6.07
C GLY A 15 -5.80 -11.81 6.16
N ARG A 16 -6.75 -11.87 5.23
CA ARG A 16 -7.98 -11.05 5.27
C ARG A 16 -8.84 -11.37 6.50
N ALA A 17 -9.08 -12.66 6.79
CA ALA A 17 -9.90 -13.06 7.93
C ALA A 17 -9.30 -12.61 9.28
N ILE A 18 -7.98 -12.60 9.41
CA ILE A 18 -7.30 -12.09 10.60
C ILE A 18 -7.37 -10.55 10.66
N THR A 19 -7.11 -9.88 9.54
CA THR A 19 -7.10 -8.40 9.52
C THR A 19 -8.48 -7.77 9.61
N SER A 20 -9.55 -8.49 9.20
CA SER A 20 -10.95 -8.08 9.40
C SER A 20 -11.47 -8.35 10.82
N GLY A 21 -10.81 -9.26 11.56
CA GLY A 21 -11.27 -9.71 12.88
C GLY A 21 -12.21 -10.92 12.85
N ASP A 22 -12.52 -11.47 11.67
CA ASP A 22 -13.30 -12.71 11.53
C ASP A 22 -12.62 -13.89 12.25
N VAL A 23 -11.26 -13.88 12.24
CA VAL A 23 -10.44 -14.75 13.08
C VAL A 23 -9.73 -13.86 14.12
N PRO A 24 -10.29 -13.72 15.34
CA PRO A 24 -9.83 -12.76 16.32
C PRO A 24 -8.47 -13.13 16.94
N ALA A 25 -7.77 -12.13 17.50
CA ALA A 25 -6.58 -12.35 18.31
C ALA A 25 -6.87 -13.35 19.44
N GLY A 26 -5.94 -14.28 19.69
CA GLY A 26 -6.10 -15.37 20.63
C GLY A 26 -6.75 -16.64 20.05
N ALA A 27 -7.36 -16.58 18.86
CA ALA A 27 -7.95 -17.75 18.22
C ALA A 27 -6.88 -18.79 17.86
N PRO A 28 -7.13 -20.09 18.11
CA PRO A 28 -6.21 -21.15 17.72
C PRO A 28 -6.39 -21.51 16.24
N LEU A 29 -5.27 -21.67 15.53
CA LEU A 29 -5.23 -22.22 14.17
C LEU A 29 -4.52 -23.56 14.16
N THR A 30 -5.09 -24.53 13.43
CA THR A 30 -4.48 -25.86 13.29
C THR A 30 -4.27 -26.21 11.83
N LEU A 31 -3.23 -27.04 11.55
CA LEU A 31 -2.96 -27.50 10.19
C LEU A 31 -4.15 -28.26 9.59
N ASP A 32 -4.80 -29.08 10.42
CA ASP A 32 -5.92 -29.91 9.96
C ASP A 32 -7.17 -29.04 9.72
N GLY A 33 -7.39 -27.99 10.54
CA GLY A 33 -8.45 -27.02 10.34
C GLY A 33 -8.30 -26.26 9.02
N ILE A 34 -7.10 -25.69 8.79
CA ILE A 34 -6.80 -24.99 7.53
C ILE A 34 -6.92 -25.94 6.33
N GLY A 35 -6.43 -27.18 6.45
CA GLY A 35 -6.53 -28.17 5.42
C GLY A 35 -7.99 -28.51 5.05
N ALA A 36 -8.85 -28.67 6.06
CA ALA A 36 -10.28 -28.98 5.88
C ALA A 36 -11.06 -27.78 5.30
N GLU A 37 -10.83 -26.58 5.82
CA GLU A 37 -11.55 -25.37 5.39
C GLU A 37 -11.21 -24.95 3.96
N HIS A 38 -9.92 -25.01 3.60
CA HIS A 38 -9.46 -24.53 2.30
C HIS A 38 -9.19 -25.64 1.26
N GLY A 39 -9.44 -26.91 1.61
CA GLY A 39 -9.24 -28.04 0.69
C GLY A 39 -7.78 -28.27 0.28
N VAL A 40 -6.82 -27.96 1.18
CA VAL A 40 -5.38 -28.04 0.88
C VAL A 40 -4.67 -29.12 1.70
N SER A 41 -3.52 -29.58 1.18
CA SER A 41 -2.71 -30.55 1.89
C SER A 41 -2.09 -29.96 3.16
N ARG A 42 -1.76 -30.84 4.11
CA ARG A 42 -1.08 -30.46 5.36
C ARG A 42 0.27 -29.77 5.12
N THR A 43 0.94 -30.05 3.98
CA THR A 43 2.18 -29.38 3.57
C THR A 43 1.91 -27.93 3.19
N VAL A 44 0.86 -27.68 2.40
CA VAL A 44 0.42 -26.33 2.02
C VAL A 44 0.00 -25.54 3.25
N ALA A 45 -0.83 -26.12 4.13
CA ALA A 45 -1.24 -25.48 5.37
C ALA A 45 -0.03 -25.07 6.25
N ARG A 46 0.97 -25.95 6.35
CA ARG A 46 2.21 -25.64 7.10
C ARG A 46 3.00 -24.47 6.52
N GLU A 47 3.08 -24.37 5.19
CA GLU A 47 3.78 -23.30 4.50
C GLU A 47 3.07 -21.96 4.71
N VAL A 48 1.74 -21.93 4.60
CA VAL A 48 0.92 -20.76 4.89
C VAL A 48 1.11 -20.31 6.35
N MET A 49 1.10 -21.25 7.30
CA MET A 49 1.31 -20.94 8.72
C MET A 49 2.69 -20.31 8.96
N ARG A 50 3.75 -20.81 8.31
CA ARG A 50 5.10 -20.21 8.41
C ARG A 50 5.13 -18.79 7.85
N MET A 51 4.43 -18.54 6.74
CA MET A 51 4.33 -17.20 6.18
C MET A 51 3.61 -16.26 7.14
N LEU A 52 2.47 -16.65 7.73
CA LEU A 52 1.75 -15.86 8.72
C LEU A 52 2.60 -15.60 9.98
N GLU A 53 3.40 -16.60 10.41
CA GLU A 53 4.33 -16.44 11.53
C GLU A 53 5.45 -15.45 11.19
N GLY A 54 5.99 -15.49 9.96
CA GLY A 54 6.96 -14.50 9.46
C GLY A 54 6.41 -13.08 9.36
N LEU A 55 5.08 -12.94 9.22
CA LEU A 55 4.38 -11.65 9.25
C LEU A 55 4.04 -11.18 10.67
N GLY A 56 4.34 -11.96 11.71
CA GLY A 56 3.96 -11.67 13.08
C GLY A 56 2.45 -11.84 13.36
N MET A 57 1.68 -12.40 12.42
CA MET A 57 0.23 -12.53 12.57
C MET A 57 -0.19 -13.71 13.42
N VAL A 58 0.66 -14.72 13.55
CA VAL A 58 0.45 -15.91 14.38
C VAL A 58 1.74 -16.29 15.10
N ARG A 59 1.61 -17.02 16.21
CA ARG A 59 2.74 -17.54 16.99
C ARG A 59 2.49 -18.97 17.39
N SER A 60 3.53 -19.82 17.29
CA SER A 60 3.49 -21.19 17.81
C SER A 60 3.37 -21.20 19.33
N ARG A 61 2.39 -21.95 19.86
CA ARG A 61 2.18 -22.16 21.29
C ARG A 61 2.17 -23.65 21.62
N ARG A 62 3.03 -24.06 22.53
CA ARG A 62 3.16 -25.47 22.93
C ARG A 62 1.78 -26.02 23.38
N ARG A 63 1.39 -27.17 22.86
CA ARG A 63 0.12 -27.91 23.13
C ARG A 63 -1.16 -27.22 22.60
N VAL A 64 -1.09 -26.05 22.01
CA VAL A 64 -2.25 -25.32 21.46
C VAL A 64 -2.22 -25.31 19.93
N GLY A 65 -1.04 -25.30 19.33
CA GLY A 65 -0.84 -25.07 17.89
C GLY A 65 -0.38 -23.64 17.66
N LEU A 66 -0.89 -23.01 16.63
CA LEU A 66 -0.67 -21.59 16.34
C LEU A 66 -1.82 -20.77 16.96
N VAL A 67 -1.47 -19.59 17.44
CA VAL A 67 -2.43 -18.63 18.00
C VAL A 67 -2.30 -17.33 17.23
N VAL A 68 -3.41 -16.75 16.83
CA VAL A 68 -3.48 -15.44 16.16
C VAL A 68 -3.03 -14.34 17.13
N LEU A 69 -2.21 -13.43 16.64
CA LEU A 69 -1.67 -12.30 17.41
C LEU A 69 -2.45 -11.02 17.14
N GLY A 70 -2.37 -10.04 18.02
CA GLY A 70 -2.89 -8.71 17.82
C GLY A 70 -2.03 -7.88 16.86
N MET A 71 -2.58 -6.76 16.39
CA MET A 71 -1.96 -5.88 15.40
C MET A 71 -0.60 -5.32 15.88
N GLU A 72 -0.41 -5.21 17.18
CA GLU A 72 0.84 -4.75 17.82
C GLU A 72 2.05 -5.65 17.53
N ASP A 73 1.80 -6.92 17.19
CA ASP A 73 2.84 -7.89 16.85
C ASP A 73 3.09 -7.99 15.33
N TRP A 74 2.19 -7.43 14.49
CA TRP A 74 2.24 -7.63 13.05
C TRP A 74 3.36 -6.83 12.38
N ASN A 75 3.92 -7.37 11.30
CA ASN A 75 4.76 -6.60 10.39
C ASN A 75 3.87 -5.67 9.52
N VAL A 76 3.47 -4.54 10.10
CA VAL A 76 2.55 -3.58 9.50
C VAL A 76 3.10 -2.89 8.24
N LEU A 77 4.40 -3.01 7.96
CA LEU A 77 5.03 -2.51 6.73
C LEU A 77 5.12 -3.57 5.62
N ASP A 78 4.71 -4.83 5.88
CA ASP A 78 4.66 -5.84 4.81
C ASP A 78 3.52 -5.49 3.83
N PRO A 79 3.81 -5.46 2.50
CA PRO A 79 2.83 -5.10 1.48
C PRO A 79 1.54 -5.94 1.53
N ARG A 80 1.62 -7.21 1.91
CA ARG A 80 0.46 -8.10 2.04
C ARG A 80 -0.44 -7.68 3.21
N VAL A 81 0.16 -7.36 4.36
CA VAL A 81 -0.58 -6.89 5.54
C VAL A 81 -1.27 -5.56 5.23
N ILE A 82 -0.57 -4.66 4.55
CA ILE A 82 -1.13 -3.38 4.10
C ILE A 82 -2.35 -3.63 3.19
N ARG A 83 -2.19 -4.47 2.17
CA ARG A 83 -3.25 -4.78 1.20
C ARG A 83 -4.48 -5.39 1.86
N TRP A 84 -4.30 -6.37 2.76
CA TRP A 84 -5.43 -6.99 3.46
C TRP A 84 -6.17 -5.99 4.34
N ARG A 85 -5.46 -5.14 5.07
CA ARG A 85 -6.08 -4.10 5.90
C ARG A 85 -6.79 -3.02 5.09
N LEU A 86 -6.28 -2.65 3.91
CA LEU A 86 -6.94 -1.73 2.99
C LEU A 86 -8.23 -2.30 2.40
N GLN A 87 -8.40 -3.62 2.38
CA GLN A 87 -9.60 -4.31 1.94
C GLN A 87 -10.60 -4.60 3.07
N GLY A 88 -10.23 -4.30 4.31
CA GLY A 88 -11.01 -4.61 5.51
C GLY A 88 -11.64 -3.38 6.17
N PRO A 89 -12.34 -3.58 7.31
CA PRO A 89 -13.06 -2.53 8.02
C PRO A 89 -12.13 -1.44 8.60
N GLY A 90 -10.84 -1.72 8.80
CA GLY A 90 -9.83 -0.75 9.27
C GLY A 90 -9.21 0.12 8.16
N ARG A 91 -9.76 0.11 6.96
CA ARG A 91 -9.23 0.76 5.75
C ARG A 91 -8.91 2.23 5.93
N ASP A 92 -9.83 3.01 6.49
CA ASP A 92 -9.69 4.46 6.58
C ASP A 92 -8.60 4.87 7.57
N ALA A 93 -8.52 4.19 8.73
CA ALA A 93 -7.43 4.39 9.69
C ALA A 93 -6.07 3.99 9.09
N GLN A 94 -6.04 2.92 8.32
CA GLN A 94 -4.83 2.46 7.61
C GLN A 94 -4.38 3.47 6.56
N LEU A 95 -5.30 4.01 5.76
CA LEU A 95 -4.99 5.04 4.75
C LEU A 95 -4.45 6.32 5.39
N ARG A 96 -5.03 6.77 6.51
CA ARG A 96 -4.51 7.91 7.27
C ARG A 96 -3.08 7.67 7.74
N SER A 97 -2.81 6.56 8.43
CA SER A 97 -1.47 6.23 8.92
C SER A 97 -0.42 6.12 7.81
N LEU A 98 -0.78 5.51 6.68
CA LEU A 98 0.11 5.38 5.53
C LEU A 98 0.34 6.74 4.83
N THR A 99 -0.65 7.62 4.80
CA THR A 99 -0.51 8.96 4.25
C THR A 99 0.38 9.83 5.13
N GLU A 100 0.29 9.70 6.45
CA GLU A 100 1.21 10.36 7.38
C GLU A 100 2.65 9.89 7.18
N LEU A 101 2.87 8.57 7.02
CA LEU A 101 4.19 8.02 6.70
C LEU A 101 4.74 8.61 5.40
N ARG A 102 3.95 8.64 4.32
CA ARG A 102 4.32 9.22 3.03
C ARG A 102 4.71 10.69 3.18
N HIS A 103 3.89 11.46 3.92
CA HIS A 103 4.13 12.88 4.16
C HIS A 103 5.44 13.14 4.93
N ALA A 104 5.83 12.26 5.84
CA ALA A 104 7.07 12.36 6.59
C ALA A 104 8.31 11.95 5.78
N VAL A 105 8.17 11.06 4.79
CA VAL A 105 9.32 10.41 4.13
C VAL A 105 9.54 10.89 2.70
N GLU A 106 8.48 10.99 1.88
CA GLU A 106 8.64 11.21 0.44
C GLU A 106 9.20 12.59 0.07
N PRO A 107 8.88 13.71 0.77
CA PRO A 107 9.54 14.98 0.52
C PRO A 107 11.05 14.93 0.73
N LEU A 108 11.48 14.30 1.84
CA LEU A 108 12.90 14.10 2.12
C LEU A 108 13.57 13.17 1.10
N ALA A 109 12.86 12.16 0.61
CA ALA A 109 13.35 11.28 -0.44
C ALA A 109 13.53 12.02 -1.77
N ALA A 110 12.60 12.90 -2.14
CA ALA A 110 12.71 13.74 -3.34
C ALA A 110 13.91 14.70 -3.24
N ALA A 111 14.08 15.36 -2.09
CA ALA A 111 15.27 16.21 -1.85
C ALA A 111 16.57 15.39 -1.92
N GLY A 112 16.59 14.20 -1.36
CA GLY A 112 17.71 13.26 -1.45
C GLY A 112 18.00 12.85 -2.89
N ALA A 113 16.97 12.50 -3.67
CA ALA A 113 17.11 12.16 -5.08
C ALA A 113 17.68 13.32 -5.91
N ALA A 114 17.31 14.58 -5.62
CA ALA A 114 17.90 15.74 -6.26
C ALA A 114 19.42 15.83 -6.02
N ARG A 115 19.90 15.37 -4.86
CA ARG A 115 21.35 15.35 -4.53
C ARG A 115 22.07 14.14 -5.13
N HIS A 116 21.43 12.95 -5.13
CA HIS A 116 22.13 11.67 -5.29
C HIS A 116 21.74 10.88 -6.55
N ALA A 117 20.58 11.16 -7.19
CA ALA A 117 20.15 10.42 -8.38
C ALA A 117 21.18 10.53 -9.52
N THR A 118 21.39 9.38 -10.20
CA THR A 118 22.25 9.34 -11.39
C THR A 118 21.61 10.09 -12.56
N PRO A 119 22.38 10.54 -13.56
CA PRO A 119 21.82 11.17 -14.76
C PRO A 119 20.74 10.33 -15.46
N GLN A 120 20.90 9.01 -15.45
CA GLN A 120 19.92 8.08 -16.02
C GLN A 120 18.59 8.13 -15.25
N VAL A 121 18.62 8.08 -13.91
CA VAL A 121 17.41 8.16 -13.08
C VAL A 121 16.71 9.50 -13.26
N ARG A 122 17.46 10.60 -13.34
CA ARG A 122 16.91 11.94 -13.62
C ARG A 122 16.19 12.01 -14.95
N GLY A 123 16.79 11.46 -16.00
CA GLY A 123 16.15 11.36 -17.32
C GLY A 123 14.88 10.53 -17.28
N GLU A 124 14.90 9.38 -16.58
CA GLU A 124 13.72 8.52 -16.41
C GLU A 124 12.59 9.26 -15.68
N LEU A 125 12.88 9.99 -14.60
CA LEU A 125 11.88 10.77 -13.86
C LEU A 125 11.19 11.82 -14.74
N VAL A 126 11.95 12.54 -15.58
CA VAL A 126 11.38 13.52 -16.51
C VAL A 126 10.49 12.86 -17.55
N ASP A 127 10.90 11.70 -18.09
CA ASP A 127 10.09 10.96 -19.05
C ASP A 127 8.82 10.38 -18.42
N LEU A 128 8.89 9.87 -17.20
CA LEU A 128 7.74 9.40 -16.44
C LEU A 128 6.73 10.53 -16.23
N ALA A 129 7.15 11.70 -15.73
CA ALA A 129 6.27 12.82 -15.44
C ALA A 129 5.53 13.30 -16.71
N ARG A 130 6.23 13.38 -17.87
CA ARG A 130 5.64 13.73 -19.15
C ARG A 130 4.56 12.73 -19.60
N ARG A 131 4.85 11.42 -19.46
CA ARG A 131 3.90 10.36 -19.80
C ARG A 131 2.71 10.36 -18.85
N MET A 132 2.93 10.58 -17.55
CA MET A 132 1.88 10.71 -16.54
C MET A 132 0.91 11.84 -16.90
N ARG A 133 1.41 12.99 -17.35
CA ARG A 133 0.55 14.08 -17.85
C ARG A 133 -0.36 13.60 -18.98
N THR A 134 0.22 13.00 -20.02
CA THR A 134 -0.56 12.52 -21.18
C THR A 134 -1.64 11.52 -20.78
N LEU A 135 -1.30 10.56 -19.90
CA LEU A 135 -2.23 9.54 -19.43
C LEU A 135 -3.30 10.10 -18.50
N GLY A 136 -2.90 11.03 -17.62
CA GLY A 136 -3.82 11.69 -16.69
C GLY A 136 -4.86 12.54 -17.44
N GLU A 137 -4.45 13.31 -18.44
CA GLU A 137 -5.35 14.08 -19.31
C GLU A 137 -6.27 13.17 -20.15
N ALA A 138 -5.80 11.99 -20.53
CA ALA A 138 -6.60 10.98 -21.24
C ALA A 138 -7.53 10.16 -20.31
N GLY A 139 -7.38 10.26 -18.98
CA GLY A 139 -8.16 9.48 -18.01
C GLY A 139 -7.75 7.99 -17.93
N ASP A 140 -6.57 7.62 -18.44
CA ASP A 140 -6.04 6.25 -18.31
C ASP A 140 -5.38 6.06 -16.94
N LEU A 141 -6.21 5.85 -15.91
CA LEU A 141 -5.76 5.70 -14.54
C LEU A 141 -4.95 4.41 -14.29
N THR A 142 -5.12 3.38 -15.10
CA THR A 142 -4.39 2.12 -14.94
C THR A 142 -2.92 2.29 -15.31
N GLU A 143 -2.65 2.84 -16.48
CA GLU A 143 -1.28 3.11 -16.92
C GLU A 143 -0.67 4.27 -16.12
N PHE A 144 -1.47 5.29 -15.76
CA PHE A 144 -1.04 6.37 -14.87
C PHE A 144 -0.51 5.83 -13.54
N LEU A 145 -1.25 4.94 -12.87
CA LEU A 145 -0.85 4.33 -11.59
C LEU A 145 0.50 3.61 -11.72
N ALA A 146 0.72 2.87 -12.81
CA ALA A 146 1.99 2.16 -12.99
C ALA A 146 3.20 3.12 -13.06
N LEU A 147 3.02 4.28 -13.71
CA LEU A 147 4.06 5.30 -13.80
C LEU A 147 4.23 6.06 -12.49
N ASP A 148 3.14 6.33 -11.77
CA ASP A 148 3.14 7.00 -10.46
C ASP A 148 3.91 6.15 -9.44
N VAL A 149 3.60 4.86 -9.34
CA VAL A 149 4.34 3.91 -8.50
C VAL A 149 5.83 3.91 -8.87
N ARG A 150 6.16 3.87 -10.17
CA ARG A 150 7.56 3.85 -10.61
C ARG A 150 8.30 5.14 -10.25
N MET A 151 7.64 6.29 -10.37
CA MET A 151 8.23 7.57 -10.01
C MET A 151 8.57 7.65 -8.52
N HIS A 152 7.62 7.27 -7.66
CA HIS A 152 7.82 7.24 -6.21
C HIS A 152 8.91 6.22 -5.80
N GLU A 153 8.94 5.03 -6.43
CA GLU A 153 10.02 4.04 -6.23
C GLU A 153 11.39 4.63 -6.54
N LEU A 154 11.55 5.28 -7.69
CA LEU A 154 12.83 5.88 -8.09
C LEU A 154 13.29 6.94 -7.09
N LEU A 155 12.40 7.82 -6.63
CA LEU A 155 12.74 8.85 -5.65
C LEU A 155 13.20 8.25 -4.33
N LEU A 156 12.48 7.26 -3.80
CA LEU A 156 12.85 6.57 -2.56
C LEU A 156 14.20 5.85 -2.68
N ARG A 157 14.41 5.09 -3.75
CA ARG A 157 15.64 4.30 -3.95
C ARG A 157 16.86 5.13 -4.28
N SER A 158 16.69 6.30 -4.91
CA SER A 158 17.80 7.20 -5.27
C SER A 158 18.03 8.33 -4.29
N SER A 159 17.32 8.33 -3.16
CA SER A 159 17.41 9.36 -2.12
C SER A 159 18.79 9.47 -1.42
N GLY A 160 19.63 8.44 -1.53
CA GLY A 160 20.86 8.32 -0.76
C GLY A 160 20.67 7.85 0.68
N ASN A 161 19.42 7.60 1.11
CA ASN A 161 19.09 7.03 2.41
C ASN A 161 18.65 5.58 2.22
N GLU A 162 19.45 4.62 2.72
CA GLU A 162 19.19 3.19 2.59
C GLU A 162 17.87 2.74 3.25
N MET A 163 17.36 3.50 4.23
CA MET A 163 16.11 3.20 4.91
C MET A 163 14.87 3.56 4.10
N PHE A 164 15.00 4.41 3.07
CA PHE A 164 13.85 4.83 2.26
C PHE A 164 13.53 3.84 1.13
N GLY A 165 14.55 3.20 0.56
CA GLY A 165 14.36 2.22 -0.52
C GLY A 165 13.35 1.10 -0.21
N PRO A 166 13.42 0.44 0.97
CA PRO A 166 12.45 -0.58 1.38
C PRO A 166 11.00 -0.09 1.51
N LEU A 167 10.76 1.22 1.68
CA LEU A 167 9.41 1.78 1.75
C LEU A 167 8.73 1.89 0.38
N ALA A 168 9.44 1.65 -0.72
CA ALA A 168 8.87 1.72 -2.06
C ALA A 168 7.66 0.78 -2.23
N ASP A 169 7.76 -0.45 -1.71
CA ASP A 169 6.68 -1.43 -1.80
C ASP A 169 5.47 -1.02 -0.93
N VAL A 170 5.71 -0.37 0.22
CA VAL A 170 4.66 0.21 1.07
C VAL A 170 3.91 1.31 0.33
N VAL A 171 4.64 2.25 -0.29
CA VAL A 171 4.06 3.34 -1.07
C VAL A 171 3.28 2.82 -2.27
N ALA A 172 3.79 1.80 -2.97
CA ALA A 172 3.10 1.14 -4.08
C ALA A 172 1.72 0.59 -3.66
N GLU A 173 1.61 -0.07 -2.49
CA GLU A 173 0.33 -0.59 -1.99
C GLU A 173 -0.65 0.55 -1.65
N VAL A 174 -0.17 1.69 -1.14
CA VAL A 174 -1.03 2.85 -0.87
C VAL A 174 -1.59 3.44 -2.15
N LEU A 175 -0.74 3.65 -3.16
CA LEU A 175 -1.13 4.20 -4.46
C LEU A 175 -2.13 3.27 -5.16
N ALA A 176 -1.83 1.96 -5.20
CA ALA A 176 -2.73 0.95 -5.76
C ALA A 176 -4.06 0.89 -4.99
N GLY A 177 -4.00 0.90 -3.65
CA GLY A 177 -5.19 0.87 -2.80
C GLY A 177 -6.11 2.06 -3.07
N ARG A 178 -5.58 3.27 -3.13
CA ARG A 178 -6.37 4.47 -3.44
C ARG A 178 -7.06 4.38 -4.79
N THR A 179 -6.36 3.92 -5.82
CA THR A 179 -6.92 3.79 -7.16
C THR A 179 -8.01 2.71 -7.21
N HIS A 180 -7.75 1.53 -6.64
CA HIS A 180 -8.71 0.41 -6.65
C HIS A 180 -9.95 0.67 -5.79
N LEU A 181 -9.84 1.50 -4.75
CA LEU A 181 -10.96 1.89 -3.89
C LEU A 181 -11.76 3.08 -4.46
N GLY A 182 -11.43 3.55 -5.67
CA GLY A 182 -12.12 4.69 -6.29
C GLY A 182 -11.89 6.03 -5.58
N LEU A 183 -10.83 6.13 -4.78
CA LEU A 183 -10.45 7.37 -4.08
C LEU A 183 -9.64 8.33 -4.95
N MET A 184 -9.33 7.92 -6.18
CA MET A 184 -8.76 8.79 -7.20
C MET A 184 -9.89 9.36 -8.06
N PRO A 185 -9.87 10.66 -8.39
CA PRO A 185 -10.81 11.22 -9.35
C PRO A 185 -10.62 10.55 -10.73
N PRO A 186 -11.68 10.51 -11.57
CA PRO A 186 -11.60 9.92 -12.91
C PRO A 186 -10.51 10.51 -13.80
N SER A 187 -10.11 11.75 -13.53
CA SER A 187 -8.94 12.41 -14.11
C SER A 187 -8.19 13.09 -12.98
N PRO A 188 -6.86 12.90 -12.86
CA PRO A 188 -6.05 13.64 -11.89
C PRO A 188 -6.21 15.14 -12.07
N ALA A 189 -6.25 15.89 -10.98
CA ALA A 189 -6.31 17.34 -11.05
C ALA A 189 -5.08 17.89 -11.80
N PRO A 190 -5.24 18.92 -12.66
CA PRO A 190 -4.13 19.54 -13.39
C PRO A 190 -2.98 19.92 -12.46
N GLU A 191 -3.29 20.42 -11.26
CA GLU A 191 -2.32 20.81 -10.23
C GLU A 191 -1.49 19.60 -9.76
N ALA A 192 -2.11 18.41 -9.63
CA ALA A 192 -1.38 17.20 -9.28
C ALA A 192 -0.38 16.80 -10.37
N LEU A 193 -0.77 16.89 -11.64
CA LEU A 193 0.12 16.65 -12.78
C LEU A 193 1.28 17.66 -12.81
N ASP A 194 0.99 18.95 -12.56
CA ASP A 194 2.00 20.01 -12.48
C ASP A 194 3.02 19.74 -11.36
N GLN A 195 2.59 19.20 -10.21
CA GLN A 195 3.51 18.87 -9.12
C GLN A 195 4.41 17.69 -9.47
N HIS A 196 3.93 16.65 -10.16
CA HIS A 196 4.79 15.55 -10.62
C HIS A 196 5.87 16.03 -11.59
N GLU A 197 5.53 16.92 -12.53
CA GLU A 197 6.51 17.54 -13.42
C GLU A 197 7.49 18.45 -12.64
N ALA A 198 7.01 19.17 -11.63
CA ALA A 198 7.85 20.02 -10.79
C ALA A 198 8.89 19.21 -10.01
N VAL A 199 8.48 18.05 -9.40
CA VAL A 199 9.40 17.12 -8.74
C VAL A 199 10.46 16.63 -9.72
N ALA A 200 10.05 16.12 -10.88
CA ALA A 200 10.97 15.56 -11.87
C ALA A 200 11.99 16.62 -12.37
N ARG A 201 11.52 17.82 -12.64
CA ARG A 201 12.35 18.95 -13.06
C ARG A 201 13.35 19.35 -11.96
N ALA A 202 12.89 19.53 -10.72
CA ALA A 202 13.75 19.91 -9.60
C ALA A 202 14.86 18.87 -9.34
N VAL A 203 14.54 17.57 -9.46
CA VAL A 203 15.52 16.49 -9.37
C VAL A 203 16.53 16.57 -10.54
N ALA A 204 16.06 16.85 -11.77
CA ALA A 204 16.94 17.01 -12.93
C ALA A 204 17.87 18.23 -12.80
N GLU A 205 17.39 19.32 -12.22
CA GLU A 205 18.11 20.59 -12.01
C GLU A 205 18.97 20.59 -10.74
N HIS A 206 19.01 19.49 -9.97
CA HIS A 206 19.73 19.39 -8.70
C HIS A 206 19.25 20.40 -7.63
N ASP A 207 17.96 20.68 -7.59
CA ASP A 207 17.33 21.57 -6.62
C ASP A 207 16.58 20.75 -5.56
N PRO A 208 17.22 20.43 -4.40
CA PRO A 208 16.61 19.63 -3.36
C PRO A 208 15.42 20.33 -2.68
N ASP A 209 15.48 21.65 -2.52
CA ASP A 209 14.45 22.41 -1.80
C ASP A 209 13.17 22.48 -2.66
N ALA A 210 13.30 22.70 -3.96
CA ALA A 210 12.18 22.66 -4.89
C ALA A 210 11.58 21.24 -5.02
N ALA A 211 12.43 20.20 -5.02
CA ALA A 211 11.96 18.80 -5.06
C ALA A 211 11.16 18.43 -3.81
N GLU A 212 11.66 18.79 -2.62
CA GLU A 212 10.98 18.60 -1.34
C GLU A 212 9.63 19.32 -1.32
N ALA A 213 9.61 20.59 -1.68
CA ALA A 213 8.41 21.41 -1.67
C ALA A 213 7.34 20.90 -2.66
N ALA A 214 7.73 20.43 -3.84
CA ALA A 214 6.81 19.89 -4.84
C ALA A 214 6.21 18.54 -4.36
N MET A 215 7.03 17.64 -3.82
CA MET A 215 6.57 16.37 -3.28
C MET A 215 5.67 16.56 -2.05
N ALA A 216 6.00 17.50 -1.16
CA ALA A 216 5.15 17.84 -0.01
C ALA A 216 3.75 18.30 -0.43
N ARG A 217 3.62 18.98 -1.57
CA ARG A 217 2.31 19.37 -2.14
C ARG A 217 1.53 18.16 -2.61
N ILE A 218 2.15 17.21 -3.32
CA ILE A 218 1.50 15.97 -3.77
C ILE A 218 0.92 15.19 -2.58
N VAL A 219 1.76 14.87 -1.59
CA VAL A 219 1.31 14.07 -0.44
C VAL A 219 0.38 14.84 0.51
N GLY A 220 0.53 16.18 0.59
CA GLY A 220 -0.32 17.07 1.37
C GLY A 220 -1.74 17.20 0.80
N GLU A 221 -1.92 17.16 -0.53
CA GLU A 221 -3.23 17.14 -1.18
C GLU A 221 -3.99 15.86 -0.83
N VAL A 222 -3.30 14.72 -0.87
CA VAL A 222 -3.86 13.42 -0.47
C VAL A 222 -4.35 13.44 0.96
N ARG A 223 -3.58 14.01 1.88
CA ARG A 223 -3.96 14.12 3.30
C ARG A 223 -5.24 14.93 3.46
N ARG A 224 -5.33 16.10 2.85
CA ARG A 224 -6.54 16.95 2.90
C ARG A 224 -7.76 16.21 2.34
N ALA A 225 -7.62 15.52 1.22
CA ALA A 225 -8.71 14.73 0.65
C ALA A 225 -9.20 13.61 1.58
N LEU A 226 -8.32 13.04 2.40
CA LEU A 226 -8.71 12.04 3.41
C LEU A 226 -9.34 12.67 4.67
N ASP A 227 -8.88 13.85 5.06
CA ASP A 227 -9.43 14.59 6.20
C ASP A 227 -10.87 15.08 5.91
N ASP A 228 -11.19 15.35 4.64
CA ASP A 228 -12.52 15.75 4.18
C ASP A 228 -13.51 14.58 4.03
N LEU A 229 -13.05 13.33 4.13
CA LEU A 229 -13.94 12.16 4.15
C LEU A 229 -14.66 12.10 5.51
N PRO A 230 -15.99 11.92 5.53
CA PRO A 230 -16.73 11.75 6.78
C PRO A 230 -16.19 10.55 7.55
N ASP A 231 -16.08 10.66 8.88
CA ASP A 231 -15.51 9.64 9.77
C ASP A 231 -16.21 8.27 9.74
N HIS A 232 -17.32 8.16 9.03
CA HIS A 232 -18.02 6.90 8.73
C HIS A 232 -18.62 6.98 7.32
N LEU A 233 -18.03 6.27 6.36
CA LEU A 233 -18.86 5.70 5.31
C LEU A 233 -19.71 4.61 5.98
N PRO A 234 -21.06 4.60 5.79
CA PRO A 234 -21.90 3.58 6.40
C PRO A 234 -21.40 2.20 5.93
N ASP A 235 -21.23 1.31 6.90
CA ASP A 235 -21.06 -0.12 6.65
C ASP A 235 -22.27 -0.57 5.83
N ASP A 236 -22.09 -1.11 4.62
CA ASP A 236 -23.15 -1.60 3.72
C ASP A 236 -23.97 -2.77 4.33
N GLY A 237 -23.91 -2.95 5.64
CA GLY A 237 -24.53 -4.03 6.41
C GLY A 237 -25.92 -3.75 6.98
N ASP A 238 -26.48 -2.55 6.88
CA ASP A 238 -27.83 -2.25 7.43
C ASP A 238 -28.90 -2.20 6.32
N ALA A 239 -29.10 -3.33 5.64
CA ALA A 239 -30.30 -3.55 4.85
C ALA A 239 -31.47 -3.82 5.81
N PRO A 240 -32.57 -3.02 5.78
CA PRO A 240 -33.72 -3.26 6.65
C PRO A 240 -34.37 -4.61 6.33
N SER A 241 -34.44 -5.49 7.33
CA SER A 241 -35.20 -6.75 7.25
C SER A 241 -36.64 -6.45 6.83
N PRO A 242 -37.19 -7.16 5.83
CA PRO A 242 -38.57 -7.03 5.47
C PRO A 242 -39.44 -7.54 6.64
N ARG A 243 -40.22 -6.64 7.23
CA ARG A 243 -41.27 -7.03 8.16
C ARG A 243 -42.35 -7.77 7.37
N GLY A 244 -42.46 -9.06 7.59
CA GLY A 244 -43.60 -9.90 7.25
C GLY A 244 -44.46 -10.16 8.50
#